data_56d18daff8f759263387f6b173c8e931
#
_entry.id   56d18daff8f759263387f6b173c8e931
#
_cell.length_a   1.000
_cell.length_b   1.000
_cell.length_c   1.000
_cell.angle_alpha   90.00
_cell.angle_beta   90.00
_cell.angle_gamma   90.00
#
_symmetry.space_group_name_H-M   'P 1'
#
loop_
_entity.id
_entity.type
_entity.pdbx_description
1 polymer ?
#
loop_
_entity_poly.entity_id
_entity_poly.type
_entity_poly.pdbx_seq_one_letter_code
_entity_poly.pdbx_strand_id
1 'polypeptide(L)'
;LKQDWGLNDVWNDLILPRFVRMNELAKTIAFTSWNEQHQKYLPTVPLELSKGFQKKRIDHRHHAMDALVIACATRDHVNLLNNKHANTDTIRYDLQRKLRLFERVTYIDPQTKNNVTKDIPKEFKKPWDNFTVDARNELEKIIVSFKQNLRIINKATNIYTKYENGKKIK
;
A
#
# COMPACT_ATOMS: atom_id res chain seq x y z
N LEU A 1 -0.68 3.38 7.90
CA LEU A 1 -0.10 2.04 8.07
C LEU A 1 0.67 1.62 6.81
N LYS A 2 0.02 1.54 5.64
CA LYS A 2 0.64 1.06 4.40
C LYS A 2 1.93 1.81 4.04
N GLN A 3 1.94 3.12 4.21
CA GLN A 3 3.11 3.97 3.98
C GLN A 3 4.20 3.70 5.04
N ASP A 4 3.83 3.74 6.32
CA ASP A 4 4.75 3.59 7.44
C ASP A 4 5.41 2.19 7.47
N TRP A 5 4.70 1.18 6.95
CA TRP A 5 5.22 -0.18 6.81
C TRP A 5 6.04 -0.40 5.52
N GLY A 6 6.27 0.67 4.72
CA GLY A 6 7.09 0.62 3.51
C GLY A 6 6.45 -0.06 2.31
N LEU A 7 5.16 -0.43 2.38
CA LEU A 7 4.49 -1.17 1.29
C LEU A 7 4.24 -0.32 0.04
N ASN A 8 4.16 1.01 0.18
CA ASN A 8 4.07 1.89 -0.99
C ASN A 8 5.35 1.85 -1.83
N ASP A 9 6.51 1.76 -1.18
CA ASP A 9 7.79 1.62 -1.86
C ASP A 9 7.92 0.26 -2.53
N VAL A 10 7.55 -0.81 -1.83
CA VAL A 10 7.47 -2.16 -2.42
C VAL A 10 6.59 -2.16 -3.68
N TRP A 11 5.42 -1.54 -3.62
CA TRP A 11 4.53 -1.40 -4.77
C TRP A 11 5.18 -0.67 -5.94
N ASN A 12 5.77 0.48 -5.69
CA ASN A 12 6.43 1.28 -6.73
C ASN A 12 7.57 0.50 -7.39
N ASP A 13 8.39 -0.18 -6.60
CA ASP A 13 9.50 -0.99 -7.10
C ASP A 13 9.00 -2.17 -7.95
N LEU A 14 7.93 -2.84 -7.53
CA LEU A 14 7.35 -3.97 -8.25
C LEU A 14 6.76 -3.60 -9.62
N ILE A 15 6.23 -2.39 -9.77
CA ILE A 15 5.63 -1.94 -11.03
C ILE A 15 6.59 -1.13 -11.91
N LEU A 16 7.67 -0.59 -11.34
CA LEU A 16 8.64 0.26 -12.05
C LEU A 16 9.16 -0.36 -13.37
N PRO A 17 9.53 -1.65 -13.43
CA PRO A 17 10.02 -2.25 -14.67
C PRO A 17 9.04 -2.15 -15.84
N ARG A 18 7.73 -2.18 -15.54
CA ARG A 18 6.68 -2.02 -16.57
C ARG A 18 6.63 -0.59 -17.11
N PHE A 19 6.80 0.39 -16.23
CA PHE A 19 6.81 1.80 -16.61
C PHE A 19 8.08 2.16 -17.39
N VAL A 20 9.22 1.58 -17.03
CA VAL A 20 10.45 1.68 -17.84
C VAL A 20 10.23 1.09 -19.23
N ARG A 21 9.62 -0.09 -19.31
CA ARG A 21 9.29 -0.72 -20.60
C ARG A 21 8.32 0.13 -21.44
N MET A 22 7.38 0.81 -20.80
CA MET A 22 6.47 1.74 -21.49
C MET A 22 7.22 2.95 -22.05
N ASN A 23 8.20 3.50 -21.33
CA ASN A 23 9.07 4.55 -21.83
C ASN A 23 9.82 4.10 -23.09
N GLU A 24 10.39 2.89 -23.09
CA GLU A 24 11.10 2.32 -24.25
C GLU A 24 10.17 2.19 -25.46
N LEU A 25 8.99 1.60 -25.28
CA LEU A 25 8.02 1.36 -26.36
C LEU A 25 7.45 2.65 -26.93
N ALA A 26 7.17 3.63 -26.08
CA ALA A 26 6.63 4.93 -26.47
C ALA A 26 7.71 5.95 -26.85
N LYS A 27 9.01 5.59 -26.75
CA LYS A 27 10.15 6.48 -26.98
C LYS A 27 10.03 7.79 -26.19
N THR A 28 9.69 7.70 -24.91
CA THR A 28 9.47 8.83 -24.01
C THR A 28 10.07 8.53 -22.63
N ILE A 29 10.14 9.53 -21.77
CA ILE A 29 10.50 9.39 -20.36
C ILE A 29 9.32 9.70 -19.41
N ALA A 30 8.14 9.96 -19.97
CA ALA A 30 6.99 10.50 -19.24
C ALA A 30 6.37 9.51 -18.22
N PHE A 31 6.68 8.21 -18.35
CA PHE A 31 6.16 7.17 -17.45
C PHE A 31 7.03 6.94 -16.21
N THR A 32 8.12 7.67 -16.05
CA THR A 32 8.94 7.64 -14.84
C THR A 32 9.32 9.06 -14.43
N SER A 33 9.38 9.33 -13.14
CA SER A 33 9.86 10.62 -12.58
C SER A 33 10.93 10.36 -11.54
N TRP A 34 11.97 11.20 -11.54
CA TRP A 34 12.97 11.19 -10.48
C TRP A 34 12.39 11.77 -9.19
N ASN A 35 12.59 11.10 -8.09
CA ASN A 35 12.23 11.59 -6.76
C ASN A 35 13.49 11.88 -5.96
N GLU A 36 13.75 13.16 -5.66
CA GLU A 36 14.94 13.60 -4.95
C GLU A 36 14.97 13.11 -3.50
N GLN A 37 13.82 13.05 -2.85
CA GLN A 37 13.74 12.60 -1.45
C GLN A 37 14.13 11.14 -1.28
N HIS A 38 13.75 10.28 -2.22
CA HIS A 38 14.04 8.84 -2.20
C HIS A 38 15.22 8.45 -3.07
N GLN A 39 15.85 9.40 -3.78
CA GLN A 39 16.99 9.17 -4.69
C GLN A 39 16.73 8.01 -5.67
N LYS A 40 15.52 7.93 -6.22
CA LYS A 40 15.10 6.86 -7.14
C LYS A 40 14.04 7.30 -8.13
N TYR A 41 13.94 6.56 -9.24
CA TYR A 41 12.82 6.73 -10.17
C TYR A 41 11.55 6.11 -9.62
N LEU A 42 10.45 6.84 -9.75
CA LEU A 42 9.11 6.37 -9.42
C LEU A 42 8.25 6.23 -10.68
N PRO A 43 7.39 5.20 -10.74
CA PRO A 43 6.44 5.06 -11.83
C PRO A 43 5.43 6.21 -11.80
N THR A 44 5.23 6.85 -12.93
CA THR A 44 4.36 8.03 -13.09
C THR A 44 3.41 7.83 -14.27
N VAL A 45 2.19 8.34 -14.17
CA VAL A 45 1.24 8.38 -15.28
C VAL A 45 1.14 9.82 -15.76
N PRO A 46 1.43 10.10 -17.04
CA PRO A 46 1.25 11.42 -17.62
C PRO A 46 -0.19 11.92 -17.44
N LEU A 47 -0.35 13.21 -17.13
CA LEU A 47 -1.66 13.83 -16.84
C LEU A 47 -2.66 13.64 -18.00
N GLU A 48 -2.19 13.69 -19.24
CA GLU A 48 -2.99 13.50 -20.45
C GLU A 48 -3.64 12.13 -20.51
N LEU A 49 -2.96 11.10 -19.98
CA LEU A 49 -3.44 9.72 -19.94
C LEU A 49 -4.16 9.37 -18.63
N SER A 50 -4.14 10.25 -17.64
CA SER A 50 -4.62 9.97 -16.28
C SER A 50 -6.11 9.57 -16.23
N LYS A 51 -6.95 10.07 -17.13
CA LYS A 51 -8.40 9.78 -17.20
C LYS A 51 -8.71 8.36 -17.66
N GLY A 52 -7.87 7.78 -18.53
CA GLY A 52 -8.07 6.43 -19.07
C GLY A 52 -7.11 5.36 -18.52
N PHE A 53 -6.00 5.80 -17.95
CA PHE A 53 -4.90 4.96 -17.52
C PHE A 53 -4.66 5.09 -16.02
N GLN A 54 -5.14 4.13 -15.26
CA GLN A 54 -4.93 4.11 -13.82
C GLN A 54 -3.79 3.14 -13.45
N LYS A 55 -2.78 3.66 -12.74
CA LYS A 55 -1.64 2.90 -12.24
C LYS A 55 -2.04 1.59 -11.53
N LYS A 56 -3.13 1.61 -10.77
CA LYS A 56 -3.67 0.44 -10.06
C LYS A 56 -4.22 -0.65 -10.98
N ARG A 57 -4.59 -0.34 -12.23
CA ARG A 57 -5.14 -1.33 -13.18
C ARG A 57 -4.07 -2.16 -13.87
N ILE A 58 -2.81 -1.74 -13.79
CA ILE A 58 -1.69 -2.43 -14.43
C ILE A 58 -1.31 -3.69 -13.67
N ASP A 59 -1.49 -3.64 -12.35
CA ASP A 59 -1.00 -4.70 -11.47
C ASP A 59 -1.94 -4.86 -10.27
N HIS A 60 -2.49 -6.05 -10.13
CA HIS A 60 -3.48 -6.37 -9.08
C HIS A 60 -2.86 -6.68 -7.72
N ARG A 61 -1.53 -6.76 -7.63
CA ARG A 61 -0.84 -7.02 -6.35
C ARG A 61 -1.12 -5.97 -5.28
N HIS A 62 -1.56 -4.76 -5.68
CA HIS A 62 -2.00 -3.76 -4.72
C HIS A 62 -3.18 -4.23 -3.84
N HIS A 63 -4.07 -5.11 -4.35
CA HIS A 63 -5.14 -5.69 -3.55
C HIS A 63 -4.59 -6.65 -2.49
N ALA A 64 -3.56 -7.43 -2.82
CA ALA A 64 -2.88 -8.30 -1.86
C ALA A 64 -2.21 -7.48 -0.75
N MET A 65 -1.59 -6.35 -1.10
CA MET A 65 -1.01 -5.44 -0.09
C MET A 65 -2.08 -4.80 0.79
N ASP A 66 -3.21 -4.38 0.21
CA ASP A 66 -4.30 -3.81 1.00
C ASP A 66 -4.88 -4.85 1.95
N ALA A 67 -5.06 -6.10 1.49
CA ALA A 67 -5.50 -7.21 2.32
C ALA A 67 -4.49 -7.52 3.46
N LEU A 68 -3.19 -7.48 3.17
CA LEU A 68 -2.13 -7.68 4.17
C LEU A 68 -2.18 -6.59 5.25
N VAL A 69 -2.36 -5.33 4.86
CA VAL A 69 -2.50 -4.21 5.80
C VAL A 69 -3.72 -4.42 6.70
N ILE A 70 -4.85 -4.83 6.13
CA ILE A 70 -6.08 -5.08 6.90
C ILE A 70 -5.88 -6.24 7.87
N ALA A 71 -5.25 -7.33 7.43
CA ALA A 71 -4.99 -8.52 8.25
C ALA A 71 -4.06 -8.23 9.44
N CYS A 72 -3.09 -7.33 9.26
CA CYS A 72 -2.14 -6.93 10.30
C CYS A 72 -2.62 -5.75 11.17
N ALA A 73 -3.67 -5.04 10.75
CA ALA A 73 -4.23 -3.94 11.52
C ALA A 73 -4.98 -4.47 12.76
N THR A 74 -4.58 -4.00 13.91
CA THR A 74 -5.25 -4.33 15.18
C THR A 74 -6.37 -3.34 15.49
N ARG A 75 -7.25 -3.69 16.44
CA ARG A 75 -8.26 -2.77 16.97
C ARG A 75 -7.65 -1.46 17.50
N ASP A 76 -6.47 -1.54 18.10
CA ASP A 76 -5.77 -0.35 18.61
C ASP A 76 -5.37 0.62 17.49
N HIS A 77 -4.96 0.10 16.32
CA HIS A 77 -4.71 0.93 15.15
C HIS A 77 -5.99 1.65 14.69
N VAL A 78 -7.10 0.93 14.63
CA VAL A 78 -8.40 1.50 14.25
C VAL A 78 -8.83 2.58 15.26
N ASN A 79 -8.69 2.30 16.56
CA ASN A 79 -9.04 3.25 17.61
C ASN A 79 -8.17 4.52 17.54
N LEU A 80 -6.86 4.38 17.32
CA LEU A 80 -5.96 5.53 17.20
C LEU A 80 -6.24 6.38 15.96
N LEU A 81 -6.56 5.74 14.82
CA LEU A 81 -6.84 6.42 13.56
C LEU A 81 -8.24 7.04 13.53
N ASN A 82 -9.18 6.46 14.28
CA ASN A 82 -10.55 6.95 14.38
C ASN A 82 -10.70 7.90 15.56
N ASN A 83 -10.40 9.19 15.35
CA ASN A 83 -10.38 10.24 16.38
C ASN A 83 -11.66 10.38 17.21
N LYS A 84 -12.79 9.80 16.78
CA LYS A 84 -14.07 9.88 17.50
C LYS A 84 -14.08 9.07 18.80
N HIS A 85 -13.21 8.09 18.93
CA HIS A 85 -13.15 7.20 20.11
C HIS A 85 -11.96 7.45 21.03
N ALA A 86 -10.93 8.19 20.58
CA ALA A 86 -9.77 8.57 21.39
C ALA A 86 -9.98 9.97 21.99
N ASN A 87 -11.05 10.16 22.75
CA ASN A 87 -11.48 11.47 23.23
C ASN A 87 -10.66 12.03 24.40
N THR A 88 -9.79 11.24 25.00
CA THR A 88 -8.88 11.72 26.05
C THR A 88 -7.45 11.68 25.57
N ASP A 89 -6.70 12.74 25.88
CA ASP A 89 -5.28 12.86 25.52
C ASP A 89 -4.46 11.70 26.09
N THR A 90 -4.83 11.18 27.26
CA THR A 90 -4.18 10.06 27.91
C THR A 90 -4.31 8.78 27.09
N ILE A 91 -5.54 8.40 26.68
CA ILE A 91 -5.78 7.19 25.89
C ILE A 91 -5.07 7.29 24.55
N ARG A 92 -5.10 8.46 23.91
CA ARG A 92 -4.42 8.69 22.64
C ARG A 92 -2.92 8.56 22.77
N TYR A 93 -2.35 9.09 23.83
CA TYR A 93 -0.91 9.00 24.11
C TYR A 93 -0.47 7.55 24.34
N ASP A 94 -1.21 6.78 25.12
CA ASP A 94 -0.92 5.38 25.39
C ASP A 94 -0.98 4.53 24.11
N LEU A 95 -2.00 4.75 23.25
CA LEU A 95 -2.12 4.09 21.96
C LEU A 95 -0.96 4.47 21.03
N GLN A 96 -0.55 5.73 21.01
CA GLN A 96 0.60 6.16 20.22
C GLN A 96 1.88 5.47 20.71
N ARG A 97 2.14 5.43 22.02
CA ARG A 97 3.32 4.76 22.60
C ARG A 97 3.35 3.27 22.29
N LYS A 98 2.20 2.62 22.30
CA LYS A 98 2.08 1.21 21.96
C LYS A 98 2.38 0.93 20.49
N LEU A 99 1.84 1.75 19.58
CA LEU A 99 1.76 1.45 18.16
C LEU A 99 2.82 2.14 17.31
N ARG A 100 3.43 3.25 17.80
CA ARG A 100 4.38 4.05 17.02
C ARG A 100 5.79 3.95 17.57
N LEU A 101 6.74 4.23 16.71
CA LEU A 101 8.11 4.56 17.08
C LEU A 101 8.13 6.01 17.57
N PHE A 102 9.08 6.33 18.45
CA PHE A 102 9.28 7.68 18.95
C PHE A 102 10.72 8.13 18.70
N GLU A 103 10.84 9.39 18.33
CA GLU A 103 12.13 10.06 18.22
C GLU A 103 12.20 11.13 19.30
N ARG A 104 13.31 11.15 20.02
CA ARG A 104 13.60 12.18 21.01
C ARG A 104 14.24 13.38 20.34
N VAL A 105 13.54 14.52 20.33
CA VAL A 105 14.00 15.75 19.72
C VAL A 105 14.17 16.80 20.80
N THR A 106 15.34 17.42 20.83
CA THR A 106 15.62 18.58 21.69
C THR A 106 15.57 19.85 20.86
N TYR A 107 14.77 20.79 21.26
CA TYR A 107 14.67 22.11 20.61
C TYR A 107 14.71 23.23 21.66
N ILE A 108 15.06 24.42 21.22
CA ILE A 108 15.04 25.62 22.07
C ILE A 108 13.62 26.19 22.00
N ASP A 109 12.96 26.26 23.15
CA ASP A 109 11.65 26.87 23.28
C ASP A 109 11.73 28.36 22.93
N PRO A 110 10.97 28.85 21.95
CA PRO A 110 11.01 30.25 21.53
C PRO A 110 10.65 31.25 22.64
N GLN A 111 9.82 30.82 23.60
CA GLN A 111 9.34 31.69 24.68
C GLN A 111 10.30 31.69 25.89
N THR A 112 10.72 30.53 26.34
CA THR A 112 11.53 30.36 27.56
C THR A 112 13.03 30.36 27.27
N LYS A 113 13.45 30.22 25.99
CA LYS A 113 14.86 30.05 25.54
C LYS A 113 15.59 28.87 26.19
N ASN A 114 14.86 27.95 26.81
CA ASN A 114 15.42 26.76 27.42
C ASN A 114 15.41 25.59 26.44
N ASN A 115 16.34 24.65 26.62
CA ASN A 115 16.32 23.38 25.91
C ASN A 115 15.17 22.52 26.43
N VAL A 116 14.22 22.19 25.56
CA VAL A 116 13.09 21.31 25.85
C VAL A 116 13.26 20.03 25.05
N THR A 117 13.20 18.90 25.72
CA THR A 117 13.25 17.58 25.08
C THR A 117 11.84 16.99 25.01
N LYS A 118 11.43 16.59 23.81
CA LYS A 118 10.12 16.01 23.58
C LYS A 118 10.23 14.75 22.73
N ASP A 119 9.47 13.72 23.12
CA ASP A 119 9.31 12.50 22.33
C ASP A 119 8.23 12.74 21.26
N ILE A 120 8.61 12.68 19.99
CA ILE A 120 7.72 12.91 18.83
C ILE A 120 7.36 11.55 18.22
N PRO A 121 6.05 11.23 18.06
CA PRO A 121 5.63 9.99 17.40
C PRO A 121 5.99 10.01 15.93
N LYS A 122 6.63 8.94 15.46
CA LYS A 122 7.02 8.67 14.07
C LYS A 122 6.10 7.63 13.44
N GLU A 123 6.67 6.79 12.61
CA GLU A 123 5.94 5.76 11.87
C GLU A 123 5.31 4.73 12.83
N PHE A 124 4.29 4.04 12.34
CA PHE A 124 3.76 2.86 13.01
C PHE A 124 4.79 1.72 13.01
N LYS A 125 4.93 1.06 14.16
CA LYS A 125 5.73 -0.14 14.28
C LYS A 125 5.27 -1.19 13.28
N LYS A 126 6.21 -1.84 12.62
CA LYS A 126 5.91 -2.95 11.72
C LYS A 126 5.33 -4.13 12.50
N PRO A 127 4.46 -4.96 11.88
CA PRO A 127 3.92 -6.15 12.53
C PRO A 127 5.00 -7.12 13.05
N TRP A 128 6.13 -7.21 12.32
CA TRP A 128 7.38 -7.89 12.71
C TRP A 128 8.57 -7.26 11.97
N ASP A 129 9.78 -7.54 12.43
CA ASP A 129 10.98 -6.81 11.98
C ASP A 129 11.21 -6.90 10.46
N ASN A 130 11.05 -8.08 9.87
CA ASN A 130 11.27 -8.30 8.44
C ASN A 130 10.00 -8.12 7.59
N PHE A 131 8.92 -7.57 8.14
CA PHE A 131 7.61 -7.45 7.49
C PHE A 131 7.68 -6.97 6.04
N THR A 132 8.41 -5.90 5.78
CA THR A 132 8.49 -5.29 4.44
C THR A 132 9.20 -6.20 3.43
N VAL A 133 10.24 -6.90 3.89
CA VAL A 133 11.03 -7.84 3.06
C VAL A 133 10.19 -9.07 2.75
N ASP A 134 9.56 -9.65 3.76
CA ASP A 134 8.71 -10.84 3.60
C ASP A 134 7.51 -10.54 2.70
N ALA A 135 6.87 -9.38 2.90
CA ALA A 135 5.79 -8.91 2.04
C ALA A 135 6.25 -8.76 0.57
N ARG A 136 7.43 -8.19 0.32
CA ARG A 136 8.01 -8.11 -1.03
C ARG A 136 8.18 -9.49 -1.64
N ASN A 137 8.85 -10.40 -0.93
CA ASN A 137 9.14 -11.74 -1.41
C ASN A 137 7.87 -12.53 -1.77
N GLU A 138 6.81 -12.40 -0.97
CA GLU A 138 5.53 -13.06 -1.27
C GLU A 138 4.78 -12.38 -2.43
N LEU A 139 4.82 -11.06 -2.51
CA LEU A 139 4.20 -10.31 -3.62
C LEU A 139 4.88 -10.58 -4.96
N GLU A 140 6.19 -10.82 -4.99
CA GLU A 140 6.93 -11.17 -6.20
C GLU A 140 6.52 -12.52 -6.78
N LYS A 141 6.11 -13.47 -5.94
CA LYS A 141 5.62 -14.80 -6.36
C LYS A 141 4.23 -14.75 -7.01
N ILE A 142 3.47 -13.67 -6.82
CA ILE A 142 2.12 -13.54 -7.39
C ILE A 142 2.20 -13.36 -8.90
N ILE A 143 1.56 -14.25 -9.63
CA ILE A 143 1.46 -14.18 -11.09
C ILE A 143 0.54 -13.02 -11.48
N VAL A 144 1.03 -12.14 -12.33
CA VAL A 144 0.28 -10.97 -12.81
C VAL A 144 0.09 -11.06 -14.31
N SER A 145 -1.18 -10.92 -14.76
CA SER A 145 -1.49 -10.83 -16.19
C SER A 145 -1.05 -9.48 -16.78
N PHE A 146 -0.40 -9.53 -17.92
CA PHE A 146 -0.02 -8.33 -18.70
C PHE A 146 -1.10 -7.87 -19.68
N LYS A 147 -2.10 -8.72 -19.94
CA LYS A 147 -3.19 -8.40 -20.86
C LYS A 147 -4.41 -7.94 -20.06
N GLN A 148 -4.97 -6.82 -20.46
CA GLN A 148 -6.25 -6.37 -19.92
C GLN A 148 -7.32 -7.42 -20.23
N ASN A 149 -8.23 -7.65 -19.28
CA ASN A 149 -9.36 -8.56 -19.40
C ASN A 149 -9.04 -10.06 -19.54
N LEU A 150 -7.77 -10.47 -19.45
CA LEU A 150 -7.45 -11.88 -19.34
C LEU A 150 -7.54 -12.32 -17.86
N ARG A 151 -8.36 -13.30 -17.62
CA ARG A 151 -8.42 -14.00 -16.34
C ARG A 151 -7.26 -14.97 -16.26
N ILE A 152 -6.47 -14.89 -15.20
CA ILE A 152 -5.39 -15.84 -14.90
C ILE A 152 -5.98 -17.18 -14.46
N ILE A 153 -7.14 -17.12 -13.77
CA ILE A 153 -7.87 -18.29 -13.30
C ILE A 153 -9.18 -18.35 -14.06
N ASN A 154 -9.40 -19.43 -14.79
CA ASN A 154 -10.69 -19.70 -15.40
C ASN A 154 -11.70 -20.05 -14.31
N LYS A 155 -12.81 -19.32 -14.25
CA LYS A 155 -13.95 -19.76 -13.45
C LYS A 155 -14.43 -21.08 -14.03
N ALA A 156 -14.42 -22.15 -13.24
CA ALA A 156 -15.18 -23.35 -13.54
C ALA A 156 -16.66 -22.95 -13.64
N THR A 157 -17.24 -23.07 -14.80
CA THR A 157 -18.67 -22.89 -14.97
C THR A 157 -19.32 -24.19 -14.56
N ASN A 158 -19.89 -24.25 -13.36
CA ASN A 158 -20.73 -25.38 -12.98
C ASN A 158 -21.95 -25.37 -13.89
N ILE A 159 -21.98 -26.28 -14.85
CA ILE A 159 -23.14 -26.49 -15.69
C ILE A 159 -24.11 -27.37 -14.89
N TYR A 160 -25.12 -26.76 -14.31
CA TYR A 160 -26.22 -27.51 -13.70
C TYR A 160 -27.15 -28.00 -14.80
N THR A 161 -27.28 -29.30 -14.91
CA THR A 161 -28.33 -29.90 -15.73
C THR A 161 -29.63 -29.87 -14.93
N LYS A 162 -30.54 -28.98 -15.28
CA LYS A 162 -31.88 -28.93 -14.67
C LYS A 162 -32.81 -29.82 -15.49
N TYR A 163 -33.53 -30.70 -14.80
CA TYR A 163 -34.59 -31.51 -15.40
C TYR A 163 -35.94 -30.98 -14.94
N GLU A 164 -36.82 -30.70 -15.85
CA GLU A 164 -38.19 -30.32 -15.59
C GLU A 164 -39.10 -31.25 -16.40
N ASN A 165 -40.01 -31.95 -15.71
CA ASN A 165 -40.89 -32.97 -16.32
C ASN A 165 -40.15 -34.03 -17.12
N GLY A 166 -38.99 -34.49 -16.61
CA GLY A 166 -38.19 -35.53 -17.27
C GLY A 166 -37.42 -35.07 -18.51
N LYS A 167 -37.51 -33.80 -18.91
CA LYS A 167 -36.74 -33.23 -20.00
C LYS A 167 -35.59 -32.34 -19.50
N LYS A 168 -34.44 -32.53 -20.14
CA LYS A 168 -33.24 -31.74 -19.88
C LYS A 168 -33.43 -30.32 -20.40
N ILE A 169 -33.35 -29.32 -19.51
CA ILE A 169 -33.35 -27.89 -19.87
C ILE A 169 -31.91 -27.40 -19.91
N LYS A 170 -31.54 -26.73 -20.98
CA LYS A 170 -30.21 -26.09 -21.10
C LYS A 170 -30.18 -24.73 -20.43
#